data_0998f1b73d4ad98da9fe8da3e301e8c6
#
_entry.id   0998f1b73d4ad98da9fe8da3e301e8c6
#
_cell.length_a   1.000
_cell.length_b   1.000
_cell.length_c   1.000
_cell.angle_alpha   90.00
_cell.angle_beta   90.00
_cell.angle_gamma   90.00
#
_symmetry.space_group_name_H-M   'P 1'
#
loop_
_entity.id
_entity.type
_entity.pdbx_description
1 polymer ?
#
loop_
_entity_poly.entity_id
_entity_poly.type
_entity_poly.pdbx_seq_one_letter_code
_entity_poly.pdbx_strand_id
1 'polypeptide(L)'
;MKSTSKEHSIHLFGGETTGFSCEESWNGIVSNEQEHAAKLIRQRDQESFIVARSQLRKQLSERIGVPPLAIEFKQNAYGKSSLVDFPNVHFSLAHTDHAFVIAITNDFPVGVDIEFQHRKFDLRKIASFAFTSEEQTFLNELNLGSNQQVEILKLWTQKEALVKCLGTSLESGMQSFSILNEQNESIQDFLQIHQNEHVYSLISGAWLPTFFISVACESPDLISPLILFQNVSNPLFRCA
;
A
#
# COMPACT_ATOMS: atom_id res chain seq x y z
N MET A 1 35.63 0.19 16.03
CA MET A 1 34.68 -0.73 15.39
C MET A 1 33.62 0.16 14.66
N LYS A 2 33.63 0.14 13.34
CA LYS A 2 32.56 0.82 12.58
C LYS A 2 31.26 0.01 12.77
N SER A 3 30.28 0.57 13.46
CA SER A 3 28.92 0.05 13.45
C SER A 3 28.45 0.09 12.00
N THR A 4 28.35 -1.06 11.35
CA THR A 4 27.60 -1.18 10.10
C THR A 4 26.14 -1.00 10.49
N SER A 5 25.60 0.20 10.29
CA SER A 5 24.15 0.40 10.37
C SER A 5 23.50 -0.60 9.41
N LYS A 6 22.63 -1.46 9.94
CA LYS A 6 21.85 -2.39 9.11
C LYS A 6 21.02 -1.54 8.15
N GLU A 7 21.24 -1.71 6.86
CA GLU A 7 20.48 -1.01 5.84
C GLU A 7 19.06 -1.63 5.79
N HIS A 8 18.07 -0.87 6.18
CA HIS A 8 16.68 -1.29 6.15
C HIS A 8 16.11 -1.14 4.74
N SER A 9 15.44 -2.17 4.24
CA SER A 9 14.92 -2.15 2.88
C SER A 9 13.46 -2.63 2.80
N ILE A 10 12.71 -1.97 1.92
CA ILE A 10 11.37 -2.38 1.51
C ILE A 10 11.43 -2.78 0.05
N HIS A 11 11.04 -4.01 -0.25
CA HIS A 11 10.89 -4.48 -1.62
C HIS A 11 9.46 -4.21 -2.08
N LEU A 12 9.33 -3.42 -3.14
CA LEU A 12 8.06 -3.15 -3.80
C LEU A 12 7.97 -3.93 -5.11
N PHE A 13 6.89 -4.65 -5.27
CA PHE A 13 6.55 -5.35 -6.50
C PHE A 13 5.24 -4.78 -7.03
N GLY A 14 5.25 -4.24 -8.23
CA GLY A 14 4.08 -3.67 -8.85
C GLY A 14 3.86 -4.18 -10.26
N GLY A 15 2.62 -4.16 -10.72
CA GLY A 15 2.28 -4.58 -12.08
C GLY A 15 0.87 -4.14 -12.49
N GLU A 16 0.70 -3.98 -13.81
CA GLU A 16 -0.64 -3.84 -14.38
C GLU A 16 -1.29 -5.22 -14.49
N THR A 17 -2.56 -5.33 -14.07
CA THR A 17 -3.29 -6.60 -14.03
C THR A 17 -3.46 -7.24 -15.40
N THR A 18 -3.53 -6.44 -16.46
CA THR A 18 -3.62 -6.89 -17.87
C THR A 18 -2.38 -7.64 -18.36
N GLY A 19 -1.26 -7.54 -17.65
CA GLY A 19 -0.02 -8.27 -17.96
C GLY A 19 0.00 -9.73 -17.50
N PHE A 20 -1.10 -10.22 -16.91
CA PHE A 20 -1.17 -11.56 -16.31
C PHE A 20 -2.32 -12.38 -16.88
N SER A 21 -2.11 -13.71 -16.99
CA SER A 21 -3.18 -14.66 -17.29
C SER A 21 -4.10 -14.82 -16.08
N CYS A 22 -5.39 -14.63 -16.29
CA CYS A 22 -6.39 -14.82 -15.23
C CYS A 22 -6.47 -16.29 -14.81
N GLU A 23 -6.35 -17.23 -15.75
CA GLU A 23 -6.36 -18.68 -15.48
C GLU A 23 -5.15 -19.11 -14.64
N GLU A 24 -3.94 -18.69 -15.02
CA GLU A 24 -2.73 -18.98 -14.23
C GLU A 24 -2.82 -18.36 -12.83
N SER A 25 -3.32 -17.15 -12.73
CA SER A 25 -3.50 -16.45 -11.46
C SER A 25 -4.55 -17.12 -10.58
N TRP A 26 -5.65 -17.62 -11.16
CA TRP A 26 -6.66 -18.42 -10.45
C TRP A 26 -6.08 -19.69 -9.83
N ASN A 27 -5.20 -20.38 -10.56
CA ASN A 27 -4.50 -21.57 -10.06
C ASN A 27 -3.39 -21.22 -9.03
N GLY A 28 -3.03 -19.96 -8.92
CA GLY A 28 -2.05 -19.42 -7.95
C GLY A 28 -2.64 -19.01 -6.60
N ILE A 29 -3.96 -19.18 -6.38
CA ILE A 29 -4.66 -18.83 -5.15
C ILE A 29 -5.42 -20.05 -4.57
N VAL A 30 -5.65 -20.03 -3.25
CA VAL A 30 -6.31 -21.14 -2.55
C VAL A 30 -7.84 -20.99 -2.55
N SER A 31 -8.57 -22.08 -2.19
CA SER A 31 -10.02 -22.17 -2.33
C SER A 31 -10.80 -21.04 -1.62
N ASN A 32 -10.41 -20.62 -0.42
CA ASN A 32 -11.08 -19.53 0.27
C ASN A 32 -10.89 -18.17 -0.41
N GLU A 33 -9.76 -17.95 -1.11
CA GLU A 33 -9.52 -16.75 -1.91
C GLU A 33 -10.31 -16.82 -3.21
N GLN A 34 -10.45 -18.00 -3.82
CA GLN A 34 -11.32 -18.24 -4.97
C GLN A 34 -12.80 -17.97 -4.63
N GLU A 35 -13.25 -18.44 -3.46
CA GLU A 35 -14.61 -18.16 -2.97
C GLU A 35 -14.83 -16.65 -2.72
N HIS A 36 -13.81 -15.96 -2.22
CA HIS A 36 -13.88 -14.51 -2.05
C HIS A 36 -13.99 -13.79 -3.41
N ALA A 37 -13.13 -14.15 -4.35
CA ALA A 37 -13.15 -13.59 -5.71
C ALA A 37 -14.53 -13.78 -6.37
N ALA A 38 -15.13 -14.98 -6.25
CA ALA A 38 -16.42 -15.30 -6.83
C ALA A 38 -17.60 -14.46 -6.27
N LYS A 39 -17.44 -13.84 -5.09
CA LYS A 39 -18.43 -12.95 -4.48
C LYS A 39 -18.33 -11.50 -4.96
N LEU A 40 -17.26 -11.13 -5.64
CA LEU A 40 -17.08 -9.78 -6.19
C LEU A 40 -18.00 -9.59 -7.40
N ILE A 41 -18.73 -8.49 -7.43
CA ILE A 41 -19.79 -8.27 -8.42
C ILE A 41 -19.23 -7.89 -9.78
N ARG A 42 -18.19 -7.03 -9.80
CA ARG A 42 -17.59 -6.57 -11.05
C ARG A 42 -16.46 -7.50 -11.47
N GLN A 43 -16.49 -7.92 -12.72
CA GLN A 43 -15.46 -8.81 -13.28
C GLN A 43 -14.04 -8.22 -13.10
N ARG A 44 -13.87 -6.93 -13.31
CA ARG A 44 -12.56 -6.26 -13.11
C ARG A 44 -12.04 -6.37 -11.69
N ASP A 45 -12.92 -6.27 -10.69
CA ASP A 45 -12.54 -6.44 -9.29
C ASP A 45 -12.10 -7.87 -9.02
N GLN A 46 -12.79 -8.85 -9.61
CA GLN A 46 -12.39 -10.26 -9.54
C GLN A 46 -11.00 -10.49 -10.13
N GLU A 47 -10.79 -10.05 -11.37
CA GLU A 47 -9.52 -10.22 -12.08
C GLU A 47 -8.38 -9.53 -11.33
N SER A 48 -8.58 -8.29 -10.89
CA SER A 48 -7.59 -7.54 -10.13
C SER A 48 -7.25 -8.23 -8.81
N PHE A 49 -8.25 -8.68 -8.06
CA PHE A 49 -8.05 -9.43 -6.82
C PHE A 49 -7.26 -10.72 -7.05
N ILE A 50 -7.66 -11.53 -8.04
CA ILE A 50 -7.04 -12.83 -8.36
C ILE A 50 -5.56 -12.63 -8.71
N VAL A 51 -5.25 -11.68 -9.61
CA VAL A 51 -3.89 -11.38 -10.03
C VAL A 51 -3.06 -10.88 -8.84
N ALA A 52 -3.55 -9.87 -8.12
CA ALA A 52 -2.84 -9.29 -6.99
C ALA A 52 -2.55 -10.33 -5.89
N ARG A 53 -3.50 -11.21 -5.61
CA ARG A 53 -3.37 -12.24 -4.58
C ARG A 53 -2.40 -13.36 -5.00
N SER A 54 -2.47 -13.80 -6.26
CA SER A 54 -1.53 -14.76 -6.83
C SER A 54 -0.10 -14.22 -6.81
N GLN A 55 0.09 -12.96 -7.20
CA GLN A 55 1.41 -12.32 -7.15
C GLN A 55 1.92 -12.14 -5.72
N LEU A 56 1.07 -11.80 -4.76
CA LEU A 56 1.47 -11.76 -3.35
C LEU A 56 2.00 -13.12 -2.89
N ARG A 57 1.31 -14.21 -3.17
CA ARG A 57 1.74 -15.56 -2.82
C ARG A 57 3.07 -15.93 -3.48
N LYS A 58 3.24 -15.57 -4.76
CA LYS A 58 4.48 -15.79 -5.49
C LYS A 58 5.66 -15.05 -4.85
N GLN A 59 5.52 -13.75 -4.60
CA GLN A 59 6.60 -12.93 -4.03
C GLN A 59 6.96 -13.35 -2.59
N LEU A 60 5.95 -13.71 -1.79
CA LEU A 60 6.20 -14.28 -0.46
C LEU A 60 6.87 -15.65 -0.53
N SER A 61 6.44 -16.54 -1.45
CA SER A 61 7.07 -17.84 -1.68
C SER A 61 8.56 -17.73 -2.00
N GLU A 62 8.92 -16.82 -2.89
CA GLU A 62 10.33 -16.53 -3.23
C GLU A 62 11.13 -16.01 -2.02
N ARG A 63 10.47 -15.28 -1.12
CA ARG A 63 11.10 -14.71 0.07
C ARG A 63 11.32 -15.71 1.21
N ILE A 64 10.34 -16.60 1.44
CA ILE A 64 10.32 -17.52 2.60
C ILE A 64 10.64 -18.98 2.24
N GLY A 65 10.72 -19.33 0.96
CA GLY A 65 11.03 -20.69 0.50
C GLY A 65 9.87 -21.70 0.66
N VAL A 66 8.63 -21.23 0.88
CA VAL A 66 7.43 -22.08 1.02
C VAL A 66 6.64 -22.02 -0.28
N PRO A 67 6.11 -23.16 -0.81
CA PRO A 67 5.26 -23.15 -2.00
C PRO A 67 4.09 -22.17 -1.88
N PRO A 68 3.71 -21.42 -2.95
CA PRO A 68 2.71 -20.34 -2.86
C PRO A 68 1.39 -20.77 -2.23
N LEU A 69 0.88 -21.95 -2.58
CA LEU A 69 -0.38 -22.48 -2.07
C LEU A 69 -0.31 -23.04 -0.64
N ALA A 70 0.89 -23.26 -0.11
CA ALA A 70 1.12 -23.72 1.26
C ALA A 70 1.30 -22.55 2.26
N ILE A 71 1.34 -21.31 1.78
CA ILE A 71 1.46 -20.14 2.64
C ILE A 71 0.14 -19.91 3.38
N GLU A 72 0.20 -19.86 4.71
CA GLU A 72 -0.95 -19.58 5.56
C GLU A 72 -0.94 -18.14 6.06
N PHE A 73 -2.09 -17.49 5.95
CA PHE A 73 -2.33 -16.14 6.44
C PHE A 73 -3.27 -16.16 7.64
N LYS A 74 -2.99 -15.25 8.58
CA LYS A 74 -3.93 -14.87 9.65
C LYS A 74 -4.24 -13.38 9.53
N GLN A 75 -5.35 -12.96 10.09
CA GLN A 75 -5.76 -11.56 10.15
C GLN A 75 -5.91 -11.10 11.59
N ASN A 76 -5.60 -9.82 11.82
CA ASN A 76 -5.94 -9.16 13.06
C ASN A 76 -7.44 -8.76 13.08
N ALA A 77 -7.90 -8.15 14.17
CA ALA A 77 -9.28 -7.70 14.33
C ALA A 77 -9.76 -6.70 13.26
N TYR A 78 -8.84 -6.05 12.57
CA TYR A 78 -9.10 -5.03 11.56
C TYR A 78 -8.82 -5.51 10.12
N GLY A 79 -8.54 -6.81 9.94
CA GLY A 79 -8.33 -7.41 8.62
C GLY A 79 -6.90 -7.32 8.08
N LYS A 80 -5.93 -6.72 8.81
CA LYS A 80 -4.53 -6.74 8.38
C LYS A 80 -4.00 -8.17 8.39
N SER A 81 -3.56 -8.64 7.22
CA SER A 81 -2.99 -9.98 7.05
C SER A 81 -1.54 -10.04 7.51
N SER A 82 -1.16 -11.18 8.09
CA SER A 82 0.22 -11.55 8.42
C SER A 82 0.43 -13.04 8.15
N LEU A 83 1.68 -13.49 8.05
CA LEU A 83 2.02 -14.90 7.91
C LEU A 83 1.89 -15.62 9.26
N VAL A 84 1.42 -16.87 9.24
CA VAL A 84 1.29 -17.67 10.47
C VAL A 84 2.68 -18.05 11.00
N ASP A 85 3.54 -18.61 10.14
CA ASP A 85 4.82 -19.20 10.55
C ASP A 85 6.01 -18.25 10.41
N PHE A 86 5.84 -17.08 9.80
CA PHE A 86 6.91 -16.12 9.53
C PHE A 86 6.58 -14.72 10.08
N PRO A 87 6.50 -14.55 11.42
CA PRO A 87 6.07 -13.29 12.04
C PRO A 87 7.00 -12.10 11.76
N ASN A 88 8.24 -12.34 11.38
CA ASN A 88 9.23 -11.30 11.06
C ASN A 88 9.18 -10.87 9.58
N VAL A 89 8.34 -11.48 8.75
CA VAL A 89 8.11 -11.04 7.38
C VAL A 89 6.84 -10.22 7.35
N HIS A 90 7.02 -8.92 7.16
CA HIS A 90 5.92 -7.96 7.05
C HIS A 90 5.60 -7.72 5.59
N PHE A 91 4.32 -7.62 5.28
CA PHE A 91 3.87 -7.31 3.93
C PHE A 91 2.58 -6.49 3.92
N SER A 92 2.36 -5.83 2.82
CA SER A 92 1.09 -5.15 2.51
C SER A 92 0.80 -5.28 1.03
N LEU A 93 -0.48 -5.35 0.69
CA LEU A 93 -0.98 -5.45 -0.68
C LEU A 93 -2.04 -4.37 -0.90
N ALA A 94 -1.95 -3.67 -2.02
CA ALA A 94 -3.01 -2.82 -2.53
C ALA A 94 -3.22 -3.07 -4.01
N HIS A 95 -4.44 -2.85 -4.50
CA HIS A 95 -4.77 -2.96 -5.92
C HIS A 95 -5.90 -2.02 -6.30
N THR A 96 -5.89 -1.64 -7.56
CA THR A 96 -6.98 -0.92 -8.25
C THR A 96 -7.57 -1.81 -9.33
N ASP A 97 -8.49 -1.29 -10.14
CA ASP A 97 -9.06 -2.00 -11.29
C ASP A 97 -8.00 -2.47 -12.32
N HIS A 98 -6.81 -1.86 -12.33
CA HIS A 98 -5.83 -2.04 -13.41
C HIS A 98 -4.42 -2.39 -12.93
N ALA A 99 -4.13 -2.22 -11.65
CA ALA A 99 -2.79 -2.39 -11.12
C ALA A 99 -2.80 -2.88 -9.69
N PHE A 100 -1.68 -3.46 -9.25
CA PHE A 100 -1.43 -3.82 -7.87
C PHE A 100 -0.03 -3.40 -7.44
N VAL A 101 0.16 -3.28 -6.15
CA VAL A 101 1.46 -3.09 -5.52
C VAL A 101 1.54 -3.93 -4.25
N ILE A 102 2.70 -4.55 -4.04
CA ILE A 102 3.03 -5.38 -2.88
C ILE A 102 4.28 -4.79 -2.24
N ALA A 103 4.24 -4.57 -0.93
CA ALA A 103 5.41 -4.21 -0.14
C ALA A 103 5.81 -5.39 0.74
N ILE A 104 7.09 -5.75 0.78
CA ILE A 104 7.63 -6.82 1.63
C ILE A 104 8.91 -6.32 2.30
N THR A 105 9.03 -6.55 3.62
CA THR A 105 10.23 -6.27 4.40
C THR A 105 10.36 -7.26 5.55
N ASN A 106 11.57 -7.43 6.10
CA ASN A 106 11.83 -8.25 7.29
C ASN A 106 12.10 -7.39 8.54
N ASP A 107 12.02 -6.08 8.42
CA ASP A 107 12.56 -5.20 9.43
C ASP A 107 11.47 -4.58 10.33
N PHE A 108 10.30 -4.22 9.76
CA PHE A 108 9.27 -3.47 10.47
C PHE A 108 7.89 -3.59 9.81
N PRO A 109 6.80 -3.25 10.50
CA PRO A 109 5.47 -3.15 9.90
C PRO A 109 5.46 -2.21 8.70
N VAL A 110 4.76 -2.62 7.63
CA VAL A 110 4.66 -1.88 6.37
C VAL A 110 3.20 -1.80 5.91
N GLY A 111 2.86 -0.71 5.26
CA GLY A 111 1.62 -0.50 4.55
C GLY A 111 1.87 0.10 3.17
N VAL A 112 1.06 -0.26 2.19
CA VAL A 112 1.14 0.30 0.85
C VAL A 112 -0.25 0.56 0.31
N ASP A 113 -0.38 1.64 -0.45
CA ASP A 113 -1.59 1.93 -1.21
C ASP A 113 -1.26 2.42 -2.61
N ILE A 114 -2.22 2.21 -3.53
CA ILE A 114 -2.12 2.60 -4.94
C ILE A 114 -3.46 3.11 -5.43
N GLU A 115 -3.45 4.25 -6.13
CA GLU A 115 -4.64 4.83 -6.70
C GLU A 115 -4.41 5.28 -8.16
N PHE A 116 -5.48 5.17 -8.96
CA PHE A 116 -5.46 5.66 -10.32
C PHE A 116 -5.61 7.19 -10.34
N GLN A 117 -4.69 7.92 -10.97
CA GLN A 117 -4.62 9.40 -10.92
C GLN A 117 -5.90 10.10 -11.42
N HIS A 118 -6.67 9.43 -12.28
CA HIS A 118 -7.93 9.98 -12.79
C HIS A 118 -9.15 9.54 -11.96
N ARG A 119 -8.96 8.84 -10.84
CA ARG A 119 -10.04 8.55 -9.89
C ARG A 119 -10.57 9.86 -9.33
N LYS A 120 -11.88 10.02 -9.38
CA LYS A 120 -12.56 11.19 -8.82
C LYS A 120 -13.14 10.86 -7.46
N PHE A 121 -12.83 11.69 -6.50
CA PHE A 121 -13.38 11.61 -5.17
C PHE A 121 -14.46 12.66 -4.98
N ASP A 122 -15.58 12.26 -4.35
CA ASP A 122 -16.54 13.20 -3.79
C ASP A 122 -16.05 13.59 -2.39
N LEU A 123 -15.35 14.73 -2.30
CA LEU A 123 -14.79 15.23 -1.03
C LEU A 123 -15.85 15.29 0.07
N ARG A 124 -17.10 15.66 -0.25
CA ARG A 124 -18.18 15.75 0.74
C ARG A 124 -18.47 14.40 1.40
N LYS A 125 -18.32 13.32 0.65
CA LYS A 125 -18.58 11.97 1.17
C LYS A 125 -17.44 11.41 2.00
N ILE A 126 -16.20 11.76 1.66
CA ILE A 126 -15.03 11.17 2.32
C ILE A 126 -14.42 12.07 3.41
N ALA A 127 -14.63 13.39 3.35
CA ALA A 127 -13.99 14.35 4.25
C ALA A 127 -14.24 14.04 5.73
N SER A 128 -15.49 13.71 6.07
CA SER A 128 -15.91 13.51 7.47
C SER A 128 -15.30 12.27 8.14
N PHE A 129 -14.83 11.28 7.38
CA PHE A 129 -14.22 10.08 7.95
C PHE A 129 -12.74 9.91 7.59
N ALA A 130 -12.28 10.53 6.49
CA ALA A 130 -10.91 10.34 6.00
C ALA A 130 -9.93 11.42 6.46
N PHE A 131 -10.38 12.67 6.57
CA PHE A 131 -9.49 13.81 6.78
C PHE A 131 -9.71 14.51 8.12
N THR A 132 -8.61 14.93 8.74
CA THR A 132 -8.64 15.77 9.94
C THR A 132 -9.20 17.16 9.60
N SER A 133 -9.52 17.98 10.61
CA SER A 133 -10.00 19.36 10.41
C SER A 133 -8.98 20.22 9.67
N GLU A 134 -7.70 20.03 9.94
CA GLU A 134 -6.60 20.74 9.28
C GLU A 134 -6.52 20.36 7.80
N GLU A 135 -6.58 19.04 7.50
CA GLU A 135 -6.56 18.54 6.13
C GLU A 135 -7.80 18.99 5.34
N GLN A 136 -8.97 19.02 5.97
CA GLN A 136 -10.18 19.54 5.34
C GLN A 136 -10.06 21.04 5.04
N THR A 137 -9.46 21.82 5.95
CA THR A 137 -9.20 23.25 5.74
C THR A 137 -8.26 23.43 4.54
N PHE A 138 -7.12 22.72 4.53
CA PHE A 138 -6.17 22.73 3.42
C PHE A 138 -6.85 22.42 2.08
N LEU A 139 -7.63 21.34 2.01
CA LEU A 139 -8.33 20.95 0.77
C LEU A 139 -9.38 21.98 0.32
N ASN A 140 -10.05 22.66 1.24
CA ASN A 140 -11.05 23.69 0.92
C ASN A 140 -10.43 25.01 0.45
N GLU A 141 -9.19 25.31 0.87
CA GLU A 141 -8.44 26.50 0.44
C GLU A 141 -7.85 26.33 -0.97
N LEU A 142 -7.71 25.09 -1.45
CA LEU A 142 -7.28 24.82 -2.81
C LEU A 142 -8.36 25.24 -3.81
N ASN A 143 -7.93 25.90 -4.89
CA ASN A 143 -8.83 26.27 -5.98
C ASN A 143 -9.57 25.04 -6.51
N LEU A 144 -10.89 25.15 -6.61
CA LEU A 144 -11.76 24.11 -7.17
C LEU A 144 -11.29 23.74 -8.59
N GLY A 145 -10.91 22.48 -8.80
CA GLY A 145 -10.44 22.00 -10.10
C GLY A 145 -9.53 20.78 -10.01
N SER A 146 -8.71 20.61 -11.03
CA SER A 146 -7.80 19.46 -11.16
C SER A 146 -6.82 19.35 -9.97
N ASN A 147 -6.35 20.46 -9.44
CA ASN A 147 -5.38 20.47 -8.34
C ASN A 147 -5.97 19.89 -7.04
N GLN A 148 -7.21 20.27 -6.69
CA GLN A 148 -7.87 19.73 -5.49
C GLN A 148 -8.05 18.21 -5.57
N GLN A 149 -8.47 17.68 -6.73
CA GLN A 149 -8.65 16.23 -6.90
C GLN A 149 -7.32 15.47 -6.79
N VAL A 150 -6.24 16.03 -7.28
CA VAL A 150 -4.89 15.45 -7.15
C VAL A 150 -4.47 15.42 -5.68
N GLU A 151 -4.67 16.50 -4.93
CA GLU A 151 -4.31 16.54 -3.51
C GLU A 151 -5.19 15.62 -2.67
N ILE A 152 -6.49 15.53 -2.94
CA ILE A 152 -7.37 14.54 -2.30
C ILE A 152 -6.85 13.11 -2.54
N LEU A 153 -6.48 12.79 -3.78
CA LEU A 153 -5.93 11.49 -4.13
C LEU A 153 -4.65 11.17 -3.36
N LYS A 154 -3.73 12.12 -3.30
CA LYS A 154 -2.45 11.96 -2.58
C LYS A 154 -2.69 11.73 -1.09
N LEU A 155 -3.43 12.63 -0.43
CA LEU A 155 -3.74 12.51 0.99
C LEU A 155 -4.47 11.20 1.30
N TRP A 156 -5.42 10.79 0.46
CA TRP A 156 -6.12 9.52 0.59
C TRP A 156 -5.16 8.34 0.55
N THR A 157 -4.34 8.23 -0.52
CA THR A 157 -3.39 7.14 -0.72
C THR A 157 -2.36 7.06 0.42
N GLN A 158 -1.89 8.23 0.89
CA GLN A 158 -0.97 8.33 2.01
C GLN A 158 -1.60 7.83 3.33
N LYS A 159 -2.82 8.26 3.61
CA LYS A 159 -3.55 7.84 4.81
C LYS A 159 -3.88 6.35 4.79
N GLU A 160 -4.31 5.81 3.64
CA GLU A 160 -4.54 4.36 3.50
C GLU A 160 -3.26 3.55 3.73
N ALA A 161 -2.14 3.97 3.15
CA ALA A 161 -0.86 3.31 3.38
C ALA A 161 -0.49 3.29 4.87
N LEU A 162 -0.66 4.42 5.57
CA LEU A 162 -0.34 4.49 6.99
C LEU A 162 -1.31 3.66 7.86
N VAL A 163 -2.61 3.69 7.59
CA VAL A 163 -3.60 2.85 8.29
C VAL A 163 -3.30 1.36 8.09
N LYS A 164 -2.92 0.96 6.87
CA LYS A 164 -2.47 -0.41 6.57
C LYS A 164 -1.18 -0.76 7.32
N CYS A 165 -0.26 0.18 7.48
CA CYS A 165 0.95 0.01 8.29
C CYS A 165 0.59 -0.21 9.76
N LEU A 166 -0.22 0.66 10.33
CA LEU A 166 -0.72 0.59 11.71
C LEU A 166 -1.54 -0.69 11.98
N GLY A 167 -2.19 -1.24 10.97
CA GLY A 167 -3.08 -2.40 11.09
C GLY A 167 -4.34 -2.08 11.89
N THR A 168 -4.85 -0.87 11.76
CA THR A 168 -6.11 -0.37 12.36
C THR A 168 -7.23 -0.31 11.34
N SER A 169 -8.46 0.04 11.76
CA SER A 169 -9.57 0.24 10.82
C SER A 169 -9.44 1.59 10.09
N LEU A 170 -9.95 1.66 8.86
CA LEU A 170 -10.04 2.92 8.11
C LEU A 170 -10.85 3.98 8.88
N GLU A 171 -11.98 3.58 9.48
CA GLU A 171 -12.88 4.51 10.18
C GLU A 171 -12.24 5.18 11.40
N SER A 172 -11.52 4.42 12.21
CA SER A 172 -10.88 4.95 13.44
C SER A 172 -9.47 5.47 13.19
N GLY A 173 -8.80 4.97 12.15
CA GLY A 173 -7.40 5.26 11.88
C GLY A 173 -7.18 6.57 11.13
N MET A 174 -8.01 6.86 10.13
CA MET A 174 -7.73 7.97 9.22
C MET A 174 -7.76 9.37 9.86
N GLN A 175 -8.60 9.60 10.85
CA GLN A 175 -8.67 10.90 11.55
C GLN A 175 -7.74 11.00 12.76
N SER A 176 -7.06 9.93 13.14
CA SER A 176 -6.19 9.91 14.32
C SER A 176 -4.84 10.62 14.12
N PHE A 177 -4.50 10.99 12.90
CA PHE A 177 -3.27 11.68 12.55
C PHE A 177 -3.47 12.61 11.34
N SER A 178 -2.68 13.67 11.26
CA SER A 178 -2.53 14.50 10.06
C SER A 178 -1.28 14.11 9.29
N ILE A 179 -1.36 14.18 7.96
CA ILE A 179 -0.23 13.97 7.04
C ILE A 179 0.22 15.27 6.37
N LEU A 180 -0.24 16.41 6.86
CA LEU A 180 0.32 17.71 6.51
C LEU A 180 1.60 17.97 7.32
N ASN A 181 2.52 18.75 6.75
CA ASN A 181 3.69 19.22 7.48
C ASN A 181 3.32 20.28 8.53
N GLU A 182 4.31 20.77 9.28
CA GLU A 182 4.13 21.83 10.28
C GLU A 182 3.61 23.16 9.69
N GLN A 183 3.77 23.36 8.38
CA GLN A 183 3.25 24.52 7.64
C GLN A 183 1.85 24.28 7.06
N ASN A 184 1.21 23.15 7.36
CA ASN A 184 -0.07 22.71 6.81
C ASN A 184 -0.05 22.52 5.28
N GLU A 185 1.06 22.04 4.73
CA GLU A 185 1.21 21.74 3.31
C GLU A 185 1.28 20.23 3.08
N SER A 186 0.80 19.76 1.93
CA SER A 186 0.97 18.37 1.54
C SER A 186 2.40 18.08 1.09
N ILE A 187 2.97 16.96 1.58
CA ILE A 187 4.33 16.54 1.22
C ILE A 187 4.26 15.44 0.16
N GLN A 188 5.12 15.54 -0.86
CA GLN A 188 5.07 14.64 -2.00
C GLN A 188 6.02 13.45 -1.87
N ASP A 189 7.24 13.63 -1.35
CA ASP A 189 8.26 12.60 -1.46
C ASP A 189 8.48 11.80 -0.17
N PHE A 190 8.67 12.49 0.95
CA PHE A 190 8.98 11.85 2.23
C PHE A 190 8.44 12.66 3.40
N LEU A 191 7.69 12.01 4.28
CA LEU A 191 7.14 12.59 5.51
C LEU A 191 7.39 11.64 6.68
N GLN A 192 7.75 12.20 7.83
CA GLN A 192 7.74 11.49 9.09
C GLN A 192 6.55 11.90 9.94
N ILE A 193 5.87 10.91 10.49
CA ILE A 193 4.69 11.09 11.34
C ILE A 193 5.01 10.50 12.70
N HIS A 194 4.84 11.32 13.73
CA HIS A 194 4.94 10.88 15.11
C HIS A 194 3.55 10.55 15.64
N GLN A 195 3.34 9.30 16.02
CA GLN A 195 2.07 8.86 16.59
C GLN A 195 2.32 7.98 17.81
N ASN A 196 1.82 8.41 18.95
CA ASN A 196 2.16 7.82 20.24
C ASN A 196 3.69 7.83 20.48
N GLU A 197 4.29 6.70 20.79
CA GLU A 197 5.74 6.55 20.98
C GLU A 197 6.47 6.07 19.72
N HIS A 198 5.76 5.99 18.57
CA HIS A 198 6.28 5.46 17.32
C HIS A 198 6.47 6.55 16.26
N VAL A 199 7.46 6.34 15.41
CA VAL A 199 7.73 7.17 14.24
C VAL A 199 7.47 6.36 12.98
N TYR A 200 6.73 6.95 12.06
CA TYR A 200 6.40 6.35 10.78
C TYR A 200 7.00 7.18 9.65
N SER A 201 7.63 6.51 8.72
CA SER A 201 8.10 7.10 7.46
C SER A 201 7.07 6.83 6.38
N LEU A 202 6.67 7.87 5.68
CA LEU A 202 5.72 7.83 4.58
C LEU A 202 6.41 8.34 3.32
N ILE A 203 6.46 7.51 2.28
CA ILE A 203 7.10 7.79 0.99
C ILE A 203 6.04 7.67 -0.09
N SER A 204 5.94 8.68 -0.95
CA SER A 204 4.89 8.74 -1.96
C SER A 204 5.43 9.23 -3.30
N GLY A 205 4.81 8.77 -4.38
CA GLY A 205 5.22 9.20 -5.71
C GLY A 205 4.31 8.67 -6.83
N ALA A 206 4.50 9.21 -8.02
CA ALA A 206 3.87 8.69 -9.22
C ALA A 206 4.58 7.39 -9.64
N TRP A 207 3.78 6.38 -9.94
CA TRP A 207 4.26 5.15 -10.59
C TRP A 207 3.52 4.97 -11.91
N LEU A 208 4.27 4.93 -12.99
CA LEU A 208 3.73 5.13 -14.33
C LEU A 208 2.99 6.50 -14.42
N PRO A 209 2.65 7.00 -15.59
CA PRO A 209 1.98 8.30 -15.69
C PRO A 209 0.55 8.32 -15.12
N THR A 210 0.02 7.17 -14.69
CA THR A 210 -1.40 7.01 -14.36
C THR A 210 -1.69 6.59 -12.91
N PHE A 211 -0.68 6.22 -12.12
CA PHE A 211 -0.86 5.76 -10.74
C PHE A 211 -0.09 6.61 -9.75
N PHE A 212 -0.62 6.70 -8.54
CA PHE A 212 0.05 7.27 -7.39
C PHE A 212 0.18 6.18 -6.32
N ILE A 213 1.37 6.02 -5.76
CA ILE A 213 1.68 5.01 -4.75
C ILE A 213 2.14 5.71 -3.47
N SER A 214 1.73 5.18 -2.33
CA SER A 214 2.26 5.56 -1.03
C SER A 214 2.68 4.31 -0.26
N VAL A 215 3.83 4.41 0.41
CA VAL A 215 4.39 3.37 1.28
C VAL A 215 4.60 3.97 2.66
N ALA A 216 4.06 3.34 3.67
CA ALA A 216 4.28 3.68 5.06
C ALA A 216 5.01 2.55 5.78
N CYS A 217 5.95 2.88 6.64
CA CYS A 217 6.62 1.92 7.50
C CYS A 217 6.87 2.50 8.89
N GLU A 218 6.88 1.65 9.89
CA GLU A 218 7.39 2.02 11.21
C GLU A 218 8.93 2.16 11.13
N SER A 219 9.47 3.31 11.51
CA SER A 219 10.90 3.61 11.39
C SER A 219 11.49 4.00 12.75
N PRO A 220 11.98 3.05 13.52
CA PRO A 220 12.48 3.33 14.88
C PRO A 220 13.69 4.26 14.91
N ASP A 221 14.47 4.33 13.83
CA ASP A 221 15.75 5.04 13.79
C ASP A 221 15.71 6.36 12.98
N LEU A 222 14.53 6.88 12.62
CA LEU A 222 14.36 8.11 11.81
C LEU A 222 15.06 8.05 10.43
N ILE A 223 15.35 6.83 9.94
CA ILE A 223 16.05 6.61 8.67
C ILE A 223 15.01 6.30 7.59
N SER A 224 15.14 6.96 6.44
CA SER A 224 14.39 6.57 5.24
C SER A 224 14.84 5.19 4.78
N PRO A 225 13.96 4.17 4.71
CA PRO A 225 14.34 2.87 4.21
C PRO A 225 14.68 2.93 2.72
N LEU A 226 15.57 2.06 2.28
CA LEU A 226 15.82 1.87 0.85
C LEU A 226 14.60 1.23 0.19
N ILE A 227 14.03 1.89 -0.82
CA ILE A 227 12.93 1.35 -1.61
C ILE A 227 13.49 0.68 -2.87
N LEU A 228 13.30 -0.64 -2.96
CA LEU A 228 13.68 -1.45 -4.11
C LEU A 228 12.43 -1.80 -4.92
N PHE A 229 12.19 -1.10 -6.03
CA PHE A 229 11.01 -1.30 -6.85
C PHE A 229 11.27 -2.25 -8.02
N GLN A 230 10.40 -3.26 -8.20
CA GLN A 230 10.41 -4.18 -9.31
C GLN A 230 9.04 -4.20 -10.02
N ASN A 231 9.02 -3.87 -11.32
CA ASN A 231 7.85 -4.10 -12.16
C ASN A 231 7.79 -5.57 -12.57
N VAL A 232 6.75 -6.29 -12.11
CA VAL A 232 6.62 -7.74 -12.34
C VAL A 232 5.72 -8.09 -13.52
N SER A 233 5.01 -7.13 -14.12
CA SER A 233 4.21 -7.33 -15.34
C SER A 233 5.06 -7.36 -16.62
N ASN A 234 6.31 -6.86 -16.58
CA ASN A 234 7.23 -6.88 -17.71
C ASN A 234 8.56 -7.52 -17.30
N PRO A 235 8.81 -8.81 -17.67
CA PRO A 235 10.04 -9.50 -17.30
C PRO A 235 11.31 -8.91 -17.94
N LEU A 236 11.20 -7.98 -18.89
CA LEU A 236 12.35 -7.34 -19.55
C LEU A 236 12.98 -6.21 -18.71
N PHE A 237 12.31 -5.73 -17.65
CA PHE A 237 12.86 -4.75 -16.69
C PHE A 237 13.29 -5.42 -15.40
N ARG A 238 14.23 -6.36 -15.47
CA ARG A 238 15.04 -6.71 -14.32
C ARG A 238 16.15 -5.65 -14.25
N CYS A 239 16.04 -4.71 -13.31
CA CYS A 239 17.17 -3.87 -12.97
C CYS A 239 18.33 -4.76 -12.54
N ALA A 240 19.46 -4.60 -13.20
CA ALA A 240 20.72 -5.25 -12.89
C ALA A 240 21.33 -4.64 -11.61
#